data_1c8a68b8bd6daa9b72166d3a3724d8d2
#
_entry.id   1c8a68b8bd6daa9b72166d3a3724d8d2
#
_cell.length_a   1.000
_cell.length_b   1.000
_cell.length_c   1.000
_cell.angle_alpha   90.00
_cell.angle_beta   90.00
_cell.angle_gamma   90.00
#
_symmetry.space_group_name_H-M   'P 1'
#
loop_
_entity.id
_entity.type
_entity.pdbx_description
1 polymer ?
#
loop_
_entity_poly.entity_id
_entity_poly.type
_entity_poly.pdbx_seq_one_letter_code
_entity_poly.pdbx_strand_id
1 'polypeptide(L)'
;MNTVIASPYPYQLPPRESGARVALVIIDMQRDFIESGGFGAALGNQVELLQKIVPTVAGLLRTFRDLQLPIVHTREGHRPDLSDCPPAKRSRGDSSLRIGDPGPMGRILVLGEPGNDFVKEFRPEPGELVID
;
A
#
# COMPACT_ATOMS: atom_id res chain seq x y z
N MET A 1 -20.17 -13.91 19.94
CA MET A 1 -19.35 -13.84 18.70
C MET A 1 -19.67 -12.53 18.00
N ASN A 2 -18.65 -11.77 17.65
CA ASN A 2 -18.86 -10.55 16.87
C ASN A 2 -18.82 -10.90 15.38
N THR A 3 -19.94 -10.67 14.70
CA THR A 3 -20.06 -10.90 13.27
C THR A 3 -19.92 -9.57 12.53
N VAL A 4 -18.98 -9.50 11.58
CA VAL A 4 -18.89 -8.38 10.64
C VAL A 4 -19.71 -8.72 9.40
N ILE A 5 -20.73 -7.91 9.15
CA ILE A 5 -21.56 -8.06 7.96
C ILE A 5 -20.77 -7.55 6.76
N ALA A 6 -20.40 -8.46 5.87
CA ALA A 6 -19.61 -8.18 4.68
C ALA A 6 -20.16 -8.94 3.49
N SER A 7 -19.85 -8.50 2.28
CA SER A 7 -20.14 -9.19 1.02
C SER A 7 -18.83 -9.82 0.51
N PRO A 8 -18.85 -11.04 -0.01
CA PRO A 8 -20.00 -11.91 -0.32
C PRO A 8 -20.54 -12.78 0.83
N TYR A 9 -19.91 -12.74 2.00
CA TYR A 9 -20.34 -13.52 3.18
C TYR A 9 -20.00 -12.77 4.47
N PRO A 10 -20.78 -12.98 5.54
CA PRO A 10 -20.48 -12.42 6.84
C PRO A 10 -19.23 -13.09 7.43
N TYR A 11 -18.39 -12.30 8.08
CA TYR A 11 -17.17 -12.78 8.74
C TYR A 11 -17.36 -12.82 10.25
N GLN A 12 -16.98 -13.94 10.87
CA GLN A 12 -17.01 -14.11 12.32
C GLN A 12 -15.62 -13.87 12.89
N LEU A 13 -15.50 -12.86 13.74
CA LEU A 13 -14.27 -12.64 14.48
C LEU A 13 -14.12 -13.77 15.54
N PRO A 14 -12.90 -14.31 15.70
CA PRO A 14 -12.66 -15.29 16.73
C PRO A 14 -12.94 -14.69 18.11
N PRO A 15 -13.42 -15.50 19.08
CA PRO A 15 -13.61 -15.05 20.46
C PRO A 15 -12.30 -14.53 21.05
N ARG A 16 -12.36 -13.52 21.91
CA ARG A 16 -11.18 -12.98 22.61
C ARG A 16 -10.38 -14.06 23.35
N GLU A 17 -11.08 -15.01 23.92
CA GLU A 17 -10.52 -16.12 24.71
C GLU A 17 -9.81 -17.18 23.85
N SER A 18 -9.97 -17.12 22.53
CA SER A 18 -9.34 -18.08 21.60
C SER A 18 -7.82 -17.92 21.48
N GLY A 19 -7.24 -16.85 22.02
CA GLY A 19 -5.85 -16.49 21.83
C GLY A 19 -5.50 -16.04 20.38
N ALA A 20 -6.51 -15.92 19.51
CA ALA A 20 -6.31 -15.41 18.16
C ALA A 20 -5.81 -13.96 18.19
N ARG A 21 -4.80 -13.68 17.36
CA ARG A 21 -4.24 -12.36 17.19
C ARG A 21 -4.72 -11.77 15.87
N VAL A 22 -4.98 -10.47 15.87
CA VAL A 22 -5.38 -9.71 14.69
C VAL A 22 -4.24 -8.76 14.33
N ALA A 23 -3.89 -8.69 13.06
CA ALA A 23 -2.94 -7.72 12.53
C ALA A 23 -3.60 -6.91 11.41
N LEU A 24 -3.18 -5.67 11.24
CA LEU A 24 -3.54 -4.84 10.11
C LEU A 24 -2.43 -4.94 9.08
N VAL A 25 -2.77 -5.31 7.84
CA VAL A 25 -1.86 -5.26 6.71
C VAL A 25 -2.34 -4.16 5.77
N ILE A 26 -1.52 -3.12 5.62
CA ILE A 26 -1.76 -1.98 4.72
C ILE A 26 -0.94 -2.23 3.47
N ILE A 27 -1.64 -2.48 2.34
CA ILE A 27 -1.02 -2.95 1.11
C ILE A 27 -0.84 -1.77 0.15
N ASP A 28 0.43 -1.49 -0.18
CA ASP A 28 0.88 -0.62 -1.27
C ASP A 28 0.21 0.78 -1.30
N MET A 29 -0.02 1.36 -0.11
CA MET A 29 -0.59 2.69 0.01
C MET A 29 0.47 3.77 -0.28
N GLN A 30 1.00 3.73 -1.51
CA GLN A 30 2.08 4.56 -2.02
C GLN A 30 1.55 5.76 -2.81
N ARG A 31 2.35 6.81 -2.86
CA ARG A 31 2.04 8.06 -3.56
C ARG A 31 1.84 7.83 -5.06
N ASP A 32 2.67 6.97 -5.67
CA ASP A 32 2.57 6.60 -7.08
C ASP A 32 1.20 6.00 -7.45
N PHE A 33 0.55 5.30 -6.52
CA PHE A 33 -0.74 4.67 -6.80
C PHE A 33 -1.94 5.55 -6.43
N ILE A 34 -1.80 6.43 -5.44
CA ILE A 34 -2.94 7.11 -4.83
C ILE A 34 -3.01 8.60 -5.16
N GLU A 35 -1.84 9.27 -5.32
CA GLU A 35 -1.83 10.72 -5.57
C GLU A 35 -2.07 11.05 -7.04
N SER A 36 -2.79 12.15 -7.30
CA SER A 36 -3.14 12.60 -8.67
C SER A 36 -1.92 12.93 -9.55
N GLY A 37 -0.75 13.16 -8.94
CA GLY A 37 0.51 13.37 -9.67
C GLY A 37 1.36 12.11 -9.78
N GLY A 38 0.86 10.94 -9.37
CA GLY A 38 1.62 9.70 -9.37
C GLY A 38 1.57 8.92 -10.66
N PHE A 39 2.31 7.83 -10.70
CA PHE A 39 2.38 6.90 -11.83
C PHE A 39 1.00 6.31 -12.20
N GLY A 40 0.18 5.94 -11.20
CA GLY A 40 -1.17 5.42 -11.44
C GLY A 40 -2.06 6.40 -12.21
N ALA A 41 -2.01 7.68 -11.87
CA ALA A 41 -2.73 8.73 -12.60
C ALA A 41 -2.18 8.89 -14.03
N ALA A 42 -0.87 8.81 -14.22
CA ALA A 42 -0.24 8.87 -15.54
C ALA A 42 -0.66 7.70 -16.46
N LEU A 43 -0.97 6.54 -15.87
CA LEU A 43 -1.55 5.38 -16.58
C LEU A 43 -3.04 5.55 -16.91
N GLY A 44 -3.69 6.61 -16.45
CA GLY A 44 -5.13 6.84 -16.64
C GLY A 44 -6.03 6.16 -15.61
N ASN A 45 -5.48 5.70 -14.49
CA ASN A 45 -6.28 5.16 -13.40
C ASN A 45 -7.10 6.28 -12.71
N GLN A 46 -8.32 5.95 -12.29
CA GLN A 46 -9.18 6.85 -11.53
C GLN A 46 -8.73 6.88 -10.06
N VAL A 47 -7.63 7.57 -9.78
CA VAL A 47 -7.02 7.62 -8.44
C VAL A 47 -7.95 8.24 -7.39
N GLU A 48 -8.92 9.05 -7.80
CA GLU A 48 -9.93 9.63 -6.92
C GLU A 48 -10.77 8.56 -6.19
N LEU A 49 -10.95 7.39 -6.81
CA LEU A 49 -11.62 6.26 -6.17
C LEU A 49 -10.76 5.69 -5.03
N LEU A 50 -9.45 5.60 -5.22
CA LEU A 50 -8.51 5.17 -4.19
C LEU A 50 -8.38 6.23 -3.07
N GLN A 51 -8.37 7.51 -3.42
CA GLN A 51 -8.33 8.60 -2.44
C GLN A 51 -9.51 8.57 -1.48
N LYS A 52 -10.68 8.11 -1.92
CA LYS A 52 -11.88 7.99 -1.07
C LYS A 52 -11.72 7.01 0.09
N ILE A 53 -10.86 6.01 -0.03
CA ILE A 53 -10.63 5.03 1.05
C ILE A 53 -9.62 5.52 2.08
N VAL A 54 -8.80 6.52 1.75
CA VAL A 54 -7.73 7.04 2.62
C VAL A 54 -8.23 7.38 4.04
N PRO A 55 -9.33 8.13 4.24
CA PRO A 55 -9.81 8.44 5.58
C PRO A 55 -10.20 7.20 6.39
N THR A 56 -10.81 6.20 5.74
CA THR A 56 -11.23 4.95 6.41
C THR A 56 -10.03 4.13 6.84
N VAL A 57 -9.07 3.93 5.94
CA VAL A 57 -7.85 3.16 6.24
C VAL A 57 -7.00 3.88 7.30
N ALA A 58 -6.89 5.21 7.23
CA ALA A 58 -6.21 5.99 8.27
C ALA A 58 -6.93 5.88 9.64
N GLY A 59 -8.25 5.75 9.65
CA GLY A 59 -9.01 5.47 10.87
C GLY A 59 -8.68 4.10 11.46
N LEU A 60 -8.62 3.07 10.62
CA LEU A 60 -8.20 1.74 11.03
C LEU A 60 -6.78 1.74 11.58
N LEU A 61 -5.85 2.39 10.88
CA LEU A 61 -4.45 2.50 11.30
C LEU A 61 -4.33 3.12 12.70
N ARG A 62 -5.00 4.25 12.94
CA ARG A 62 -5.03 4.86 14.27
C ARG A 62 -5.56 3.90 15.34
N THR A 63 -6.67 3.22 15.07
CA THR A 63 -7.24 2.26 16.02
C THR A 63 -6.27 1.15 16.37
N PHE A 64 -5.53 0.60 15.38
CA PHE A 64 -4.54 -0.44 15.64
C PHE A 64 -3.33 0.08 16.42
N ARG A 65 -2.88 1.32 16.15
CA ARG A 65 -1.84 2.01 16.93
C ARG A 65 -2.27 2.22 18.38
N ASP A 66 -3.47 2.77 18.62
CA ASP A 66 -4.02 3.02 19.94
C ASP A 66 -4.15 1.73 20.77
N LEU A 67 -4.48 0.63 20.11
CA LEU A 67 -4.60 -0.69 20.73
C LEU A 67 -3.28 -1.46 20.79
N GLN A 68 -2.19 -0.90 20.28
CA GLN A 68 -0.87 -1.53 20.20
C GLN A 68 -0.91 -2.90 19.51
N LEU A 69 -1.73 -3.04 18.48
CA LEU A 69 -1.86 -4.25 17.68
C LEU A 69 -0.82 -4.26 16.54
N PRO A 70 -0.41 -5.44 16.06
CA PRO A 70 0.54 -5.56 14.98
C PRO A 70 0.08 -4.86 13.70
N ILE A 71 0.98 -4.09 13.09
CA ILE A 71 0.77 -3.39 11.83
C ILE A 71 1.89 -3.76 10.86
N VAL A 72 1.51 -4.07 9.64
CA VAL A 72 2.41 -4.37 8.52
C VAL A 72 2.06 -3.46 7.36
N HIS A 73 3.05 -2.83 6.78
CA HIS A 73 2.93 -2.10 5.53
C HIS A 73 3.65 -2.85 4.43
N THR A 74 3.03 -2.99 3.26
CA THR A 74 3.76 -3.43 2.06
C THR A 74 4.03 -2.25 1.15
N ARG A 75 5.10 -2.36 0.39
CA ARG A 75 5.48 -1.36 -0.60
C ARG A 75 6.02 -2.07 -1.84
N GLU A 76 5.37 -1.89 -2.98
CA GLU A 76 5.93 -2.33 -4.24
C GLU A 76 7.08 -1.41 -4.65
N GLY A 77 8.30 -1.95 -4.67
CA GLY A 77 9.48 -1.20 -5.05
C GLY A 77 10.61 -2.09 -5.50
N HIS A 78 11.49 -1.55 -6.31
CA HIS A 78 12.67 -2.22 -6.82
C HIS A 78 13.93 -1.44 -6.47
N ARG A 79 15.04 -2.16 -6.39
CA ARG A 79 16.36 -1.54 -6.17
C ARG A 79 16.68 -0.52 -7.25
N PRO A 80 17.49 0.51 -6.97
CA PRO A 80 17.85 1.53 -7.96
C PRO A 80 18.52 0.98 -9.23
N ASP A 81 19.21 -0.15 -9.12
CA ASP A 81 19.84 -0.85 -10.26
C ASP A 81 18.89 -1.83 -10.97
N LEU A 82 17.67 -2.03 -10.44
CA LEU A 82 16.64 -2.95 -10.93
C LEU A 82 17.10 -4.42 -10.99
N SER A 83 18.12 -4.80 -10.22
CA SER A 83 18.66 -6.17 -10.20
C SER A 83 17.64 -7.21 -9.71
N ASP A 84 16.67 -6.78 -8.91
CA ASP A 84 15.58 -7.58 -8.36
C ASP A 84 14.30 -7.56 -9.21
N CYS A 85 14.27 -6.78 -10.30
CA CYS A 85 13.10 -6.68 -11.16
C CYS A 85 13.18 -7.67 -12.34
N PRO A 86 12.30 -8.70 -12.40
CA PRO A 86 12.33 -9.67 -13.48
C PRO A 86 12.13 -9.01 -14.86
N PRO A 87 12.80 -9.50 -15.92
CA PRO A 87 12.67 -8.93 -17.27
C PRO A 87 11.22 -8.84 -17.76
N ALA A 88 10.41 -9.85 -17.49
CA ALA A 88 8.99 -9.88 -17.85
C ALA A 88 8.18 -8.76 -17.15
N LYS A 89 8.53 -8.40 -15.91
CA LYS A 89 7.91 -7.30 -15.18
C LYS A 89 8.35 -5.95 -15.73
N ARG A 90 9.65 -5.80 -16.04
CA ARG A 90 10.21 -4.57 -16.65
C ARG A 90 9.65 -4.26 -18.03
N SER A 91 9.32 -5.29 -18.82
CA SER A 91 8.78 -5.11 -20.19
C SER A 91 7.26 -4.96 -20.23
N ARG A 92 6.57 -5.06 -19.10
CA ARG A 92 5.11 -4.98 -19.03
C ARG A 92 4.63 -3.52 -19.17
N GLY A 93 3.47 -3.35 -19.81
CA GLY A 93 2.78 -2.07 -19.90
C GLY A 93 3.23 -1.18 -21.05
N ASP A 94 2.90 0.10 -20.93
CA ASP A 94 3.28 1.12 -21.93
C ASP A 94 4.80 1.29 -21.99
N SER A 95 5.34 1.45 -23.20
CA SER A 95 6.78 1.59 -23.39
C SER A 95 7.39 2.88 -22.82
N SER A 96 6.57 3.85 -22.48
CA SER A 96 6.98 5.15 -21.90
C SER A 96 6.80 5.24 -20.38
N LEU A 97 6.21 4.23 -19.74
CA LEU A 97 5.88 4.22 -18.32
C LEU A 97 6.20 2.87 -17.67
N ARG A 98 7.44 2.41 -17.86
CA ARG A 98 7.90 1.13 -17.29
C ARG A 98 8.55 1.34 -15.92
N ILE A 99 8.63 0.26 -15.15
CA ILE A 99 9.39 0.26 -13.89
C ILE A 99 10.82 0.71 -14.13
N GLY A 100 11.27 1.69 -13.37
CA GLY A 100 12.60 2.27 -13.47
C GLY A 100 12.73 3.44 -14.44
N ASP A 101 11.75 3.67 -15.30
CA ASP A 101 11.73 4.87 -16.19
C ASP A 101 11.46 6.14 -15.37
N PRO A 102 11.86 7.31 -15.87
CA PRO A 102 11.45 8.59 -15.31
C PRO A 102 9.92 8.72 -15.33
N GLY A 103 9.33 8.96 -14.17
CA GLY A 103 7.91 9.18 -13.99
C GLY A 103 7.60 10.54 -13.36
N PRO A 104 6.34 10.84 -13.10
CA PRO A 104 5.93 12.14 -12.56
C PRO A 104 6.52 12.46 -11.19
N MET A 105 6.79 11.44 -10.36
CA MET A 105 7.32 11.57 -9.01
C MET A 105 8.67 10.84 -8.83
N GLY A 106 9.57 10.97 -9.79
CA GLY A 106 10.85 10.27 -9.80
C GLY A 106 10.78 8.98 -10.63
N ARG A 107 11.73 8.06 -10.45
CA ARG A 107 11.74 6.79 -11.19
C ARG A 107 10.61 5.88 -10.68
N ILE A 108 9.84 5.36 -11.63
CA ILE A 108 8.63 4.56 -11.35
C ILE A 108 8.98 3.32 -10.54
N LEU A 109 8.34 3.16 -9.38
CA LEU A 109 8.47 2.02 -8.45
C LEU A 109 9.92 1.69 -8.06
N VAL A 110 10.76 2.69 -7.93
CA VAL A 110 12.14 2.54 -7.45
C VAL A 110 12.23 2.99 -5.99
N LEU A 111 12.83 2.15 -5.15
CA LEU A 111 13.02 2.43 -3.73
C LEU A 111 13.83 3.72 -3.52
N GLY A 112 13.33 4.59 -2.65
CA GLY A 112 13.94 5.90 -2.35
C GLY A 112 13.42 7.04 -3.23
N GLU A 113 12.67 6.77 -4.29
CA GLU A 113 12.06 7.80 -5.10
C GLU A 113 10.78 8.37 -4.44
N PRO A 114 10.45 9.64 -4.67
CA PRO A 114 9.30 10.28 -4.02
C PRO A 114 7.95 9.59 -4.27
N GLY A 115 7.73 9.06 -5.47
CA GLY A 115 6.50 8.33 -5.83
C GLY A 115 6.39 6.99 -5.12
N ASN A 116 7.52 6.35 -4.86
CA ASN A 116 7.58 5.06 -4.17
C ASN A 116 7.30 5.17 -2.66
N ASP A 117 7.39 6.35 -2.06
CA ASP A 117 7.11 6.56 -0.64
C ASP A 117 5.62 6.37 -0.32
N PHE A 118 5.32 6.11 0.94
CA PHE A 118 3.95 6.02 1.43
C PHE A 118 3.24 7.38 1.37
N VAL A 119 1.93 7.36 1.11
CA VAL A 119 1.09 8.53 1.33
C VAL A 119 1.23 8.96 2.79
N LYS A 120 1.22 10.23 3.04
CA LYS A 120 1.57 10.82 4.35
C LYS A 120 0.74 10.24 5.51
N GLU A 121 -0.51 9.86 5.26
CA GLU A 121 -1.44 9.28 6.22
C GLU A 121 -1.05 7.85 6.66
N PHE A 122 -0.21 7.18 5.87
CA PHE A 122 0.19 5.78 6.07
C PHE A 122 1.68 5.59 6.29
N ARG A 123 2.41 6.67 6.59
CA ARG A 123 3.83 6.53 6.93
C ARG A 123 4.00 5.63 8.14
N PRO A 124 4.84 4.59 8.03
CA PRO A 124 5.11 3.69 9.14
C PRO A 124 5.71 4.43 10.33
N GLU A 125 5.30 4.03 11.53
CA GLU A 125 5.88 4.48 12.79
C GLU A 125 6.93 3.48 13.31
N PRO A 126 7.83 3.91 14.22
CA PRO A 126 8.81 3.00 14.82
C PRO A 126 8.15 1.78 15.45
N GLY A 127 8.56 0.57 15.05
CA GLY A 127 8.01 -0.71 15.51
C GLY A 127 6.98 -1.34 14.56
N GLU A 128 6.52 -0.62 13.55
CA GLU A 128 5.71 -1.19 12.48
C GLU A 128 6.59 -1.89 11.44
N LEU A 129 6.11 -3.02 10.91
CA LEU A 129 6.85 -3.79 9.91
C LEU A 129 6.61 -3.21 8.51
N VAL A 130 7.68 -3.01 7.75
CA VAL A 130 7.64 -2.66 6.33
C VAL A 130 8.22 -3.82 5.53
N ILE A 131 7.52 -4.22 4.47
CA ILE A 131 7.93 -5.26 3.52
C ILE A 131 7.96 -4.62 2.13
N ASP A 132 9.16 -4.62 1.52
CA ASP A 132 9.40 -4.16 0.14
C ASP A 132 9.42 -5.33 -0.83
#